data_98466091b277569424fa47a195063a90
#
_entry.id   98466091b277569424fa47a195063a90
#
_cell.length_a   1.000
_cell.length_b   1.000
_cell.length_c   1.000
_cell.angle_alpha   90.00
_cell.angle_beta   90.00
_cell.angle_gamma   90.00
#
_symmetry.space_group_name_H-M   'P 1'
#
loop_
_entity.id
_entity.type
_entity.pdbx_description
1 polymer ?
#
loop_
_entity_poly.entity_id
_entity_poly.type
_entity_poly.pdbx_seq_one_letter_code
_entity_poly.pdbx_strand_id
1 'polypeptide(L)'
;DDAMGAEELDEWLARVKEFFGTIPELVCELKIDGSSVAFTYEGGRLIRAATRGDGTTGEDITVNVRTVKDVPLRLRDGALSGIRDADASIELRGECYMPKTSFEALNAAAEANGKQPFANPRNAAAGSLRQKDPQITAHRDLSTFVYAVGDERKLVAETQWNLLKWLGEAGFHVNPDIALVNSVEEVHEFCRKSLERRDALPYDIDGVVVKVNSFAQQEAMGYTARAPRWAIAFKFPPEEKTTLLRDITVQVGRTGKLTPVAEMDPVLVAGSTVARATLHNEDEVLRKDVRVGDTVIVRKAGDVIPEVLGPVLALRPADAVRWEMPRTCPSCGSPVIREEGEVDFRCISIDCPAQALERLLHWASRGAMDIDGMGEEIVSRLVESGRLTDVADYYTLDEVELSLVDMGRVNKEGEPIRLGSTVAKKLVAAIDESRARPFARALFGLGIRHVGKTIAELLAAAYPSIEALMEASEEDLAAIDGVGPKIARSVYLFLRTPDNVAVIERLRKRGVAMADEAGDPAEQLPQTLEGLTFVLTGS
;
A
#
# COMPACT_ATOMS: atom_id res chain seq x y z
N ASP A 1 -11.87 2.66 -11.87
CA ASP A 1 -10.78 2.11 -12.68
C ASP A 1 -9.78 3.21 -13.01
N ASP A 2 -8.53 2.84 -13.35
CA ASP A 2 -7.51 3.74 -13.83
C ASP A 2 -7.31 3.55 -15.34
N ALA A 3 -7.11 4.63 -16.08
CA ALA A 3 -6.65 4.65 -17.48
C ALA A 3 -5.21 5.17 -17.52
N MET A 4 -4.30 4.35 -18.01
CA MET A 4 -2.86 4.66 -18.09
C MET A 4 -2.46 5.34 -19.42
N GLY A 5 -3.42 5.49 -20.33
CA GLY A 5 -3.24 6.13 -21.65
C GLY A 5 -4.54 6.62 -22.25
N ALA A 6 -4.44 7.38 -23.34
CA ALA A 6 -5.59 7.95 -24.03
C ALA A 6 -6.52 6.85 -24.59
N GLU A 7 -5.98 5.73 -25.06
CA GLU A 7 -6.74 4.62 -25.60
C GLU A 7 -7.70 4.02 -24.55
N GLU A 8 -7.24 3.79 -23.32
CA GLU A 8 -8.07 3.27 -22.21
C GLU A 8 -9.14 4.28 -21.76
N LEU A 9 -8.84 5.58 -21.83
CA LEU A 9 -9.81 6.64 -21.59
C LEU A 9 -10.89 6.63 -22.68
N ASP A 10 -10.50 6.49 -23.95
CA ASP A 10 -11.41 6.41 -25.08
C ASP A 10 -12.31 5.17 -25.01
N GLU A 11 -11.78 4.03 -24.62
CA GLU A 11 -12.56 2.82 -24.36
C GLU A 11 -13.61 3.03 -23.27
N TRP A 12 -13.26 3.72 -22.17
CA TRP A 12 -14.22 4.03 -21.13
C TRP A 12 -15.30 4.99 -21.63
N LEU A 13 -14.93 6.05 -22.34
CA LEU A 13 -15.87 7.00 -22.95
C LEU A 13 -16.79 6.31 -23.96
N ALA A 14 -16.27 5.35 -24.73
CA ALA A 14 -17.08 4.55 -25.64
C ALA A 14 -18.11 3.67 -24.89
N ARG A 15 -17.71 3.03 -23.78
CA ARG A 15 -18.64 2.27 -22.91
C ARG A 15 -19.74 3.15 -22.31
N VAL A 16 -19.40 4.37 -21.84
CA VAL A 16 -20.36 5.33 -21.33
C VAL A 16 -21.35 5.75 -22.41
N LYS A 17 -20.84 6.04 -23.62
CA LYS A 17 -21.66 6.40 -24.77
C LYS A 17 -22.57 5.25 -25.20
N GLU A 18 -22.10 4.04 -25.22
CA GLU A 18 -22.89 2.85 -25.55
C GLU A 18 -24.03 2.64 -24.54
N PHE A 19 -23.73 2.79 -23.24
CA PHE A 19 -24.69 2.60 -22.16
C PHE A 19 -25.86 3.60 -22.21
N PHE A 20 -25.59 4.88 -22.51
CA PHE A 20 -26.61 5.94 -22.54
C PHE A 20 -27.10 6.29 -23.96
N GLY A 21 -26.49 5.73 -25.02
CA GLY A 21 -26.75 6.10 -26.41
C GLY A 21 -26.04 7.38 -26.87
N THR A 22 -25.64 8.23 -25.95
CA THR A 22 -24.90 9.48 -26.16
C THR A 22 -23.92 9.70 -25.02
N ILE A 23 -22.93 10.59 -25.18
CA ILE A 23 -22.12 11.05 -24.06
C ILE A 23 -23.02 11.91 -23.14
N PRO A 24 -23.23 11.54 -21.85
CA PRO A 24 -23.93 12.38 -20.89
C PRO A 24 -23.03 13.56 -20.45
N GLU A 25 -23.59 14.48 -19.66
CA GLU A 25 -22.74 15.44 -18.94
C GLU A 25 -21.71 14.73 -18.07
N LEU A 26 -20.45 15.12 -18.17
CA LEU A 26 -19.34 14.62 -17.37
C LEU A 26 -18.71 15.76 -16.57
N VAL A 27 -18.18 15.42 -15.40
CA VAL A 27 -17.37 16.33 -14.58
C VAL A 27 -15.93 15.86 -14.63
N CYS A 28 -15.02 16.75 -15.03
CA CYS A 28 -13.59 16.55 -14.99
C CYS A 28 -13.00 17.26 -13.77
N GLU A 29 -12.24 16.56 -12.95
CA GLU A 29 -11.61 17.05 -11.73
C GLU A 29 -10.12 16.71 -11.73
N LEU A 30 -9.26 17.57 -11.17
CA LEU A 30 -7.85 17.23 -10.99
C LEU A 30 -7.70 16.10 -9.95
N LYS A 31 -6.88 15.12 -10.27
CA LYS A 31 -6.50 14.04 -9.35
C LYS A 31 -5.33 14.50 -8.48
N ILE A 32 -5.67 14.94 -7.28
CA ILE A 32 -4.67 15.45 -6.32
C ILE A 32 -3.83 14.29 -5.78
N ASP A 33 -2.52 14.46 -5.75
CA ASP A 33 -1.59 13.49 -5.17
C ASP A 33 -1.36 13.79 -3.68
N GLY A 34 -2.19 13.20 -2.84
CA GLY A 34 -2.21 13.43 -1.40
C GLY A 34 -2.52 12.17 -0.60
N SER A 35 -3.16 12.35 0.53
CA SER A 35 -3.66 11.28 1.40
C SER A 35 -5.18 11.38 1.52
N SER A 36 -5.89 10.35 1.11
CA SER A 36 -7.35 10.33 1.16
C SER A 36 -7.85 10.33 2.61
N VAL A 37 -8.84 11.17 2.89
CA VAL A 37 -9.45 11.36 4.21
C VAL A 37 -10.97 11.34 4.08
N ALA A 38 -11.62 10.59 4.98
CA ALA A 38 -13.05 10.62 5.21
C ALA A 38 -13.36 11.50 6.42
N PHE A 39 -14.33 12.41 6.27
CA PHE A 39 -14.79 13.33 7.31
C PHE A 39 -16.25 13.00 7.65
N THR A 40 -16.54 12.66 8.89
CA THR A 40 -17.90 12.38 9.36
C THR A 40 -18.46 13.56 10.12
N TYR A 41 -19.61 14.09 9.69
CA TYR A 41 -20.33 15.17 10.34
C TYR A 41 -21.68 14.67 10.86
N GLU A 42 -22.06 15.14 12.06
CA GLU A 42 -23.40 14.95 12.64
C GLU A 42 -23.93 16.29 13.11
N GLY A 43 -25.15 16.62 12.77
CA GLY A 43 -25.72 17.93 13.04
C GLY A 43 -24.83 19.08 12.56
N GLY A 44 -24.13 18.89 11.45
CA GLY A 44 -23.17 19.82 10.88
C GLY A 44 -21.85 19.98 11.66
N ARG A 45 -21.54 19.15 12.65
CA ARG A 45 -20.28 19.18 13.41
C ARG A 45 -19.38 18.01 13.03
N LEU A 46 -18.09 18.28 12.87
CA LEU A 46 -17.07 17.25 12.64
C LEU A 46 -16.93 16.37 13.88
N ILE A 47 -17.38 15.11 13.78
CA ILE A 47 -17.29 14.12 14.86
C ILE A 47 -16.09 13.19 14.69
N ARG A 48 -15.78 12.81 13.44
CA ARG A 48 -14.69 11.88 13.15
C ARG A 48 -14.01 12.21 11.83
N ALA A 49 -12.71 11.93 11.75
CA ALA A 49 -11.98 11.85 10.50
C ALA A 49 -11.09 10.60 10.50
N ALA A 50 -11.04 9.90 9.37
CA ALA A 50 -10.29 8.66 9.22
C ALA A 50 -9.50 8.63 7.91
N THR A 51 -8.37 7.90 7.91
CA THR A 51 -7.66 7.58 6.66
C THR A 51 -8.43 6.53 5.86
N ARG A 52 -8.12 6.40 4.56
CA ARG A 52 -8.74 5.40 3.68
C ARG A 52 -8.53 3.96 4.18
N GLY A 53 -7.37 3.66 4.82
CA GLY A 53 -7.00 2.31 5.22
C GLY A 53 -7.05 1.31 4.07
N ASP A 54 -7.69 0.15 4.29
CA ASP A 54 -7.92 -0.89 3.28
C ASP A 54 -9.24 -0.70 2.50
N GLY A 55 -9.93 0.42 2.71
CA GLY A 55 -11.23 0.74 2.11
C GLY A 55 -12.42 0.43 3.03
N THR A 56 -12.24 -0.39 4.05
CA THR A 56 -13.27 -0.74 5.05
C THR A 56 -12.89 -0.19 6.43
N THR A 57 -11.62 -0.31 6.81
CA THR A 57 -11.09 0.14 8.10
C THR A 57 -9.97 1.14 7.89
N GLY A 58 -10.03 2.29 8.54
CA GLY A 58 -9.01 3.35 8.51
C GLY A 58 -8.56 3.76 9.90
N GLU A 59 -7.40 4.42 9.99
CA GLU A 59 -6.92 5.02 11.24
C GLU A 59 -7.76 6.25 11.60
N ASP A 60 -8.15 6.38 12.86
CA ASP A 60 -8.77 7.60 13.39
C ASP A 60 -7.71 8.71 13.51
N ILE A 61 -7.88 9.76 12.73
CA ILE A 61 -7.03 10.95 12.70
C ILE A 61 -7.78 12.22 13.09
N THR A 62 -8.89 12.08 13.79
CA THR A 62 -9.80 13.19 14.12
C THR A 62 -9.10 14.35 14.81
N VAL A 63 -8.26 14.06 15.80
CA VAL A 63 -7.55 15.12 16.56
C VAL A 63 -6.54 15.88 15.69
N ASN A 64 -5.92 15.21 14.74
CA ASN A 64 -4.98 15.79 13.78
C ASN A 64 -5.73 16.66 12.75
N VAL A 65 -6.78 16.12 12.16
CA VAL A 65 -7.60 16.81 11.16
C VAL A 65 -8.24 18.10 11.72
N ARG A 66 -8.63 18.11 13.01
CA ARG A 66 -9.13 19.33 13.67
C ARG A 66 -8.13 20.47 13.69
N THR A 67 -6.84 20.22 13.45
CA THR A 67 -5.81 21.26 13.37
C THR A 67 -5.60 21.77 11.94
N VAL A 68 -6.14 21.08 10.92
CA VAL A 68 -6.05 21.52 9.52
C VAL A 68 -7.00 22.68 9.28
N LYS A 69 -6.45 23.83 8.89
CA LYS A 69 -7.16 25.14 8.91
C LYS A 69 -8.35 25.22 7.98
N ASP A 70 -8.35 24.48 6.87
CA ASP A 70 -9.39 24.53 5.85
C ASP A 70 -10.45 23.43 6.00
N VAL A 71 -10.37 22.63 7.07
CA VAL A 71 -11.42 21.68 7.43
C VAL A 71 -12.40 22.33 8.41
N PRO A 72 -13.67 22.56 8.02
CA PRO A 72 -14.66 23.16 8.90
C PRO A 72 -14.94 22.24 10.09
N LEU A 73 -14.75 22.72 11.33
CA LEU A 73 -15.20 21.99 12.52
C LEU A 73 -16.73 22.00 12.63
N ARG A 74 -17.37 22.95 11.96
CA ARG A 74 -18.82 23.07 11.79
C ARG A 74 -19.10 23.57 10.38
N LEU A 75 -20.06 22.95 9.71
CA LEU A 75 -20.54 23.41 8.41
C LEU A 75 -21.11 24.83 8.54
N ARG A 76 -20.95 25.64 7.49
CA ARG A 76 -21.46 27.01 7.46
C ARG A 76 -22.98 27.05 7.59
N ASP A 77 -23.49 28.12 8.14
CA ASP A 77 -24.95 28.33 8.27
C ASP A 77 -25.60 28.26 6.88
N GLY A 78 -26.71 27.54 6.82
CA GLY A 78 -27.42 27.28 5.55
C GLY A 78 -27.00 25.98 4.82
N ALA A 79 -25.79 25.44 5.05
CA ALA A 79 -25.37 24.20 4.39
C ALA A 79 -26.20 22.98 4.80
N LEU A 80 -26.79 22.97 6.00
CA LEU A 80 -27.66 21.89 6.48
C LEU A 80 -28.91 21.71 5.62
N SER A 81 -29.40 22.78 4.93
CA SER A 81 -30.50 22.67 4.00
C SER A 81 -30.18 21.81 2.75
N GLY A 82 -28.90 21.58 2.46
CA GLY A 82 -28.44 20.70 1.41
C GLY A 82 -28.38 19.21 1.82
N ILE A 83 -28.63 18.90 3.11
CA ILE A 83 -28.71 17.55 3.67
C ILE A 83 -30.18 17.22 3.91
N ARG A 84 -30.67 16.08 3.40
CA ARG A 84 -32.09 15.69 3.50
C ARG A 84 -32.54 15.45 4.95
N ASP A 85 -31.66 14.91 5.77
CA ASP A 85 -31.86 14.76 7.21
C ASP A 85 -30.69 15.43 7.93
N ALA A 86 -30.92 16.61 8.46
CA ALA A 86 -29.89 17.44 9.08
C ALA A 86 -29.28 16.83 10.36
N ASP A 87 -29.99 15.90 11.01
CA ASP A 87 -29.52 15.19 12.20
C ASP A 87 -28.75 13.90 11.82
N ALA A 88 -28.84 13.46 10.57
CA ALA A 88 -28.14 12.28 10.10
C ALA A 88 -26.62 12.52 10.02
N SER A 89 -25.88 11.44 10.26
CA SER A 89 -24.45 11.39 9.97
C SER A 89 -24.21 11.43 8.47
N ILE A 90 -23.31 12.33 8.00
CA ILE A 90 -22.85 12.41 6.62
C ILE A 90 -21.35 12.20 6.57
N GLU A 91 -20.90 11.31 5.66
CA GLU A 91 -19.48 11.11 5.36
C GLU A 91 -19.10 11.87 4.10
N LEU A 92 -18.10 12.72 4.18
CA LEU A 92 -17.51 13.44 3.05
C LEU A 92 -16.11 12.91 2.80
N ARG A 93 -15.67 12.89 1.55
CA ARG A 93 -14.35 12.39 1.15
C ARG A 93 -13.57 13.47 0.43
N GLY A 94 -12.30 13.54 0.79
CA GLY A 94 -11.36 14.49 0.22
C GLY A 94 -9.95 13.95 0.19
N GLU A 95 -9.05 14.77 -0.36
CA GLU A 95 -7.62 14.52 -0.37
C GLU A 95 -6.94 15.58 0.48
N CYS A 96 -6.16 15.16 1.47
CA CYS A 96 -5.28 16.03 2.24
C CYS A 96 -3.90 16.03 1.59
N TYR A 97 -3.39 17.22 1.29
CA TYR A 97 -2.12 17.39 0.61
C TYR A 97 -1.24 18.41 1.32
N MET A 98 0.04 18.42 0.99
CA MET A 98 0.98 19.44 1.43
C MET A 98 1.33 20.32 0.23
N PRO A 99 1.14 21.65 0.30
CA PRO A 99 1.62 22.56 -0.76
C PRO A 99 3.12 22.41 -1.00
N LYS A 100 3.55 22.55 -2.26
CA LYS A 100 4.96 22.41 -2.66
C LYS A 100 5.91 23.30 -1.83
N THR A 101 5.55 24.55 -1.60
CA THR A 101 6.34 25.47 -0.80
C THR A 101 6.45 25.05 0.67
N SER A 102 5.38 24.50 1.24
CA SER A 102 5.36 23.99 2.61
C SER A 102 6.19 22.72 2.74
N PHE A 103 6.18 21.86 1.72
CA PHE A 103 7.02 20.66 1.64
C PHE A 103 8.52 21.01 1.57
N GLU A 104 8.90 21.97 0.72
CA GLU A 104 10.28 22.45 0.62
C GLU A 104 10.78 23.01 1.95
N ALA A 105 9.98 23.85 2.60
CA ALA A 105 10.31 24.43 3.91
C ALA A 105 10.45 23.35 5.00
N LEU A 106 9.57 22.33 4.98
CA LEU A 106 9.60 21.21 5.90
C LEU A 106 10.88 20.40 5.75
N ASN A 107 11.28 20.07 4.52
CA ASN A 107 12.47 19.28 4.24
C ASN A 107 13.76 20.07 4.56
N ALA A 108 13.83 21.36 4.22
CA ALA A 108 14.94 22.22 4.62
C ALA A 108 15.12 22.26 6.15
N ALA A 109 14.01 22.33 6.90
CA ALA A 109 14.05 22.29 8.36
C ALA A 109 14.46 20.90 8.90
N ALA A 110 14.09 19.81 8.22
CA ALA A 110 14.50 18.46 8.59
C ALA A 110 16.01 18.27 8.42
N GLU A 111 16.56 18.69 7.28
CA GLU A 111 18.00 18.63 6.96
C GLU A 111 18.82 19.48 7.95
N ALA A 112 18.38 20.70 8.24
CA ALA A 112 19.04 21.57 9.21
C ALA A 112 19.11 20.95 10.63
N ASN A 113 18.16 20.07 10.97
CA ASN A 113 18.10 19.34 12.24
C ASN A 113 18.68 17.92 12.17
N GLY A 114 19.34 17.52 11.07
CA GLY A 114 19.92 16.19 10.89
C GLY A 114 18.86 15.06 10.82
N LYS A 115 17.62 15.39 10.46
CA LYS A 115 16.52 14.42 10.27
C LYS A 115 16.41 14.08 8.79
N GLN A 116 15.95 12.87 8.51
CA GLN A 116 15.69 12.44 7.15
C GLN A 116 14.52 13.23 6.55
N PRO A 117 14.68 13.84 5.36
CA PRO A 117 13.59 14.54 4.68
C PRO A 117 12.53 13.55 4.16
N PHE A 118 11.32 14.05 3.96
CA PHE A 118 10.27 13.28 3.30
C PHE A 118 10.56 13.13 1.79
N ALA A 119 10.20 11.98 1.26
CA ALA A 119 10.47 11.65 -0.15
C ALA A 119 9.63 12.48 -1.14
N ASN A 120 8.38 12.83 -0.80
CA ASN A 120 7.48 13.61 -1.62
C ASN A 120 6.38 14.28 -0.77
N PRO A 121 5.62 15.25 -1.33
CA PRO A 121 4.52 15.95 -0.64
C PRO A 121 3.43 15.00 -0.13
N ARG A 122 3.08 13.95 -0.88
CA ARG A 122 2.11 12.93 -0.46
C ARG A 122 2.53 12.20 0.82
N ASN A 123 3.79 11.73 0.87
CA ASN A 123 4.31 11.06 2.07
C ASN A 123 4.41 12.03 3.25
N ALA A 124 4.75 13.29 3.00
CA ALA A 124 4.77 14.33 4.01
C ALA A 124 3.37 14.61 4.57
N ALA A 125 2.34 14.70 3.72
CA ALA A 125 0.95 14.86 4.13
C ALA A 125 0.47 13.66 4.95
N ALA A 126 0.62 12.43 4.44
CA ALA A 126 0.22 11.21 5.12
C ALA A 126 0.93 11.03 6.48
N GLY A 127 2.24 11.26 6.53
CA GLY A 127 3.02 11.20 7.77
C GLY A 127 2.64 12.29 8.77
N SER A 128 2.24 13.48 8.29
CA SER A 128 1.79 14.59 9.15
C SER A 128 0.41 14.34 9.77
N LEU A 129 -0.50 13.70 9.05
CA LEU A 129 -1.84 13.33 9.57
C LEU A 129 -1.79 12.25 10.65
N ARG A 130 -0.74 11.43 10.70
CA ARG A 130 -0.58 10.30 11.64
C ARG A 130 0.31 10.61 12.84
N GLN A 131 0.53 11.90 13.15
CA GLN A 131 1.33 12.28 14.29
C GLN A 131 0.59 11.97 15.60
N LYS A 132 1.32 11.44 16.59
CA LYS A 132 0.76 11.18 17.94
C LYS A 132 0.41 12.48 18.67
N ASP A 133 1.18 13.54 18.42
CA ASP A 133 0.94 14.88 18.93
C ASP A 133 0.31 15.75 17.82
N PRO A 134 -0.97 16.14 17.94
CA PRO A 134 -1.66 16.96 16.95
C PRO A 134 -1.04 18.37 16.79
N GLN A 135 -0.24 18.85 17.76
CA GLN A 135 0.49 20.10 17.62
C GLN A 135 1.53 20.03 16.49
N ILE A 136 2.12 18.86 16.27
CA ILE A 136 3.02 18.66 15.13
C ILE A 136 2.25 18.82 13.82
N THR A 137 1.07 18.22 13.70
CA THR A 137 0.20 18.37 12.53
C THR A 137 -0.19 19.83 12.30
N ALA A 138 -0.54 20.57 13.37
CA ALA A 138 -0.91 21.97 13.31
C ALA A 138 0.17 22.87 12.67
N HIS A 139 1.44 22.49 12.78
CA HIS A 139 2.59 23.23 12.24
C HIS A 139 3.01 22.75 10.83
N ARG A 140 2.29 21.78 10.24
CA ARG A 140 2.67 21.18 8.94
C ARG A 140 2.07 21.86 7.73
N ASP A 141 1.22 22.86 7.90
CA ASP A 141 0.58 23.63 6.84
C ASP A 141 -0.09 22.72 5.77
N LEU A 142 -0.91 21.79 6.24
CA LEU A 142 -1.70 20.91 5.40
C LEU A 142 -2.91 21.63 4.85
N SER A 143 -3.37 21.21 3.66
CA SER A 143 -4.60 21.67 3.02
C SER A 143 -5.41 20.50 2.49
N THR A 144 -6.70 20.73 2.19
CA THR A 144 -7.61 19.68 1.73
C THR A 144 -8.42 20.12 0.53
N PHE A 145 -8.70 19.19 -0.39
CA PHE A 145 -9.78 19.33 -1.36
C PHE A 145 -10.81 18.25 -1.13
N VAL A 146 -12.08 18.63 -0.98
CA VAL A 146 -13.19 17.69 -0.78
C VAL A 146 -13.97 17.56 -2.07
N TYR A 147 -14.25 16.31 -2.49
CA TYR A 147 -14.74 16.01 -3.83
C TYR A 147 -15.85 14.96 -3.89
N ALA A 148 -16.22 14.32 -2.78
CA ALA A 148 -17.26 13.28 -2.78
C ALA A 148 -17.97 13.18 -1.44
N VAL A 149 -19.11 12.49 -1.47
CA VAL A 149 -19.91 12.07 -0.32
C VAL A 149 -19.98 10.54 -0.29
N GLY A 150 -20.09 9.96 0.88
CA GLY A 150 -20.20 8.50 1.02
C GLY A 150 -21.55 7.93 0.60
N ASP A 151 -22.62 8.73 0.72
CA ASP A 151 -23.98 8.36 0.29
C ASP A 151 -24.69 9.60 -0.26
N GLU A 152 -24.81 9.67 -1.58
CA GLU A 152 -25.42 10.79 -2.31
C GLU A 152 -26.90 10.96 -1.99
N ARG A 153 -27.59 9.89 -1.58
CA ARG A 153 -29.03 9.92 -1.23
C ARG A 153 -29.32 10.79 0.00
N LYS A 154 -28.30 11.05 0.81
CA LYS A 154 -28.40 11.97 1.95
C LYS A 154 -28.40 13.44 1.57
N LEU A 155 -28.06 13.77 0.32
CA LEU A 155 -28.00 15.13 -0.19
C LEU A 155 -29.24 15.52 -1.00
N VAL A 156 -29.48 16.83 -1.04
CA VAL A 156 -30.46 17.43 -1.97
C VAL A 156 -29.86 17.56 -3.38
N ALA A 157 -28.53 17.68 -3.48
CA ALA A 157 -27.83 17.69 -4.75
C ALA A 157 -28.06 16.39 -5.52
N GLU A 158 -28.38 16.50 -6.82
CA GLU A 158 -28.67 15.37 -7.71
C GLU A 158 -27.55 15.12 -8.71
N THR A 159 -26.50 15.95 -8.69
CA THR A 159 -25.37 15.86 -9.60
C THR A 159 -24.05 16.11 -8.88
N GLN A 160 -22.96 15.55 -9.43
CA GLN A 160 -21.60 15.78 -8.97
C GLN A 160 -21.24 17.28 -8.98
N TRP A 161 -21.63 17.99 -10.02
CA TRP A 161 -21.41 19.43 -10.13
C TRP A 161 -22.08 20.23 -9.00
N ASN A 162 -23.32 19.90 -8.67
CA ASN A 162 -24.04 20.55 -7.58
C ASN A 162 -23.52 20.12 -6.21
N LEU A 163 -23.04 18.89 -6.05
CA LEU A 163 -22.30 18.46 -4.85
C LEU A 163 -21.07 19.33 -4.62
N LEU A 164 -20.23 19.53 -5.66
CA LEU A 164 -19.01 20.34 -5.53
C LEU A 164 -19.35 21.79 -5.15
N LYS A 165 -20.42 22.39 -5.71
CA LYS A 165 -20.90 23.71 -5.30
C LYS A 165 -21.33 23.74 -3.84
N TRP A 166 -22.15 22.77 -3.44
CA TRP A 166 -22.62 22.65 -2.05
C TRP A 166 -21.45 22.49 -1.06
N LEU A 167 -20.42 21.70 -1.40
CA LEU A 167 -19.22 21.55 -0.57
C LEU A 167 -18.53 22.91 -0.36
N GLY A 168 -18.40 23.72 -1.39
CA GLY A 168 -17.87 25.08 -1.27
C GLY A 168 -18.73 26.00 -0.39
N GLU A 169 -20.04 25.94 -0.52
CA GLU A 169 -20.99 26.67 0.33
C GLU A 169 -20.94 26.18 1.78
N ALA A 170 -20.74 24.88 2.00
CA ALA A 170 -20.60 24.27 3.32
C ALA A 170 -19.27 24.66 4.03
N GLY A 171 -18.33 25.23 3.30
CA GLY A 171 -17.08 25.79 3.84
C GLY A 171 -15.83 24.98 3.53
N PHE A 172 -15.94 23.93 2.71
CA PHE A 172 -14.78 23.16 2.26
C PHE A 172 -14.04 23.83 1.10
N HIS A 173 -12.78 23.55 0.97
CA HIS A 173 -12.07 23.84 -0.27
C HIS A 173 -12.44 22.78 -1.31
N VAL A 174 -12.97 23.25 -2.43
CA VAL A 174 -13.16 22.47 -3.65
C VAL A 174 -12.09 22.94 -4.64
N ASN A 175 -11.51 22.01 -5.39
CA ASN A 175 -10.51 22.39 -6.38
C ASN A 175 -11.15 23.34 -7.41
N PRO A 176 -10.53 24.50 -7.70
CA PRO A 176 -11.09 25.45 -8.67
C PRO A 176 -10.96 24.98 -10.12
N ASP A 177 -10.02 24.09 -10.40
CA ASP A 177 -9.78 23.52 -11.74
C ASP A 177 -10.70 22.30 -11.96
N ILE A 178 -11.99 22.55 -12.12
CA ILE A 178 -13.03 21.58 -12.46
C ILE A 178 -13.76 22.04 -13.72
N ALA A 179 -14.25 21.10 -14.52
CA ALA A 179 -15.04 21.41 -15.70
C ALA A 179 -16.26 20.50 -15.83
N LEU A 180 -17.38 21.09 -16.26
CA LEU A 180 -18.55 20.36 -16.74
C LEU A 180 -18.44 20.29 -18.27
N VAL A 181 -18.44 19.09 -18.82
CA VAL A 181 -18.15 18.83 -20.24
C VAL A 181 -19.21 17.90 -20.84
N ASN A 182 -19.42 17.99 -22.16
CA ASN A 182 -20.48 17.27 -22.86
C ASN A 182 -19.98 16.47 -24.09
N SER A 183 -18.67 16.44 -24.30
CA SER A 183 -18.06 15.75 -25.44
C SER A 183 -16.75 15.08 -25.07
N VAL A 184 -16.34 14.12 -25.89
CA VAL A 184 -15.05 13.42 -25.77
C VAL A 184 -13.90 14.40 -25.96
N GLU A 185 -14.02 15.31 -26.90
CA GLU A 185 -13.01 16.33 -27.24
C GLU A 185 -12.76 17.27 -26.05
N GLU A 186 -13.81 17.68 -25.34
CA GLU A 186 -13.68 18.52 -24.15
C GLU A 186 -12.99 17.79 -23.00
N VAL A 187 -13.23 16.48 -22.83
CA VAL A 187 -12.51 15.64 -21.85
C VAL A 187 -11.01 15.61 -22.17
N HIS A 188 -10.64 15.31 -23.42
CA HIS A 188 -9.24 15.29 -23.85
C HIS A 188 -8.57 16.66 -23.68
N GLU A 189 -9.27 17.73 -24.03
CA GLU A 189 -8.76 19.09 -23.89
C GLU A 189 -8.49 19.44 -22.42
N PHE A 190 -9.39 19.04 -21.51
CA PHE A 190 -9.18 19.22 -20.08
C PHE A 190 -7.96 18.41 -19.58
N CYS A 191 -7.82 17.16 -19.99
CA CYS A 191 -6.67 16.32 -19.63
C CYS A 191 -5.36 16.92 -20.14
N ARG A 192 -5.31 17.38 -21.40
CA ARG A 192 -4.15 18.00 -22.03
C ARG A 192 -3.73 19.28 -21.28
N LYS A 193 -4.66 20.20 -21.05
CA LYS A 193 -4.40 21.45 -20.32
C LYS A 193 -3.93 21.20 -18.89
N SER A 194 -4.49 20.20 -18.23
CA SER A 194 -4.11 19.84 -16.87
C SER A 194 -2.69 19.29 -16.81
N LEU A 195 -2.30 18.47 -17.80
CA LEU A 195 -0.93 17.96 -17.92
C LEU A 195 0.07 19.09 -18.17
N GLU A 196 -0.23 20.03 -19.08
CA GLU A 196 0.64 21.16 -19.38
C GLU A 196 0.87 22.09 -18.18
N ARG A 197 -0.12 22.19 -17.28
CA ARG A 197 -0.05 23.03 -16.09
C ARG A 197 0.45 22.33 -14.84
N ARG A 198 0.71 21.02 -14.90
CA ARG A 198 1.06 20.17 -13.75
C ARG A 198 2.14 20.78 -12.86
N ASP A 199 3.23 21.25 -13.47
CA ASP A 199 4.39 21.78 -12.74
C ASP A 199 4.13 23.16 -12.13
N ALA A 200 3.24 23.94 -12.74
CA ALA A 200 2.89 25.28 -12.29
C ALA A 200 1.90 25.32 -11.12
N LEU A 201 1.24 24.18 -10.82
CA LEU A 201 0.31 24.11 -9.70
C LEU A 201 1.06 24.11 -8.36
N PRO A 202 0.47 24.73 -7.31
CA PRO A 202 1.07 24.79 -5.97
C PRO A 202 1.00 23.44 -5.22
N TYR A 203 0.41 22.42 -5.80
CA TYR A 203 0.28 21.06 -5.30
C TYR A 203 0.54 20.05 -6.42
N ASP A 204 0.81 18.79 -6.07
CA ASP A 204 1.02 17.74 -7.04
C ASP A 204 -0.30 17.11 -7.48
N ILE A 205 -0.35 16.74 -8.77
CA ILE A 205 -1.44 15.98 -9.39
C ILE A 205 -0.86 14.81 -10.17
N ASP A 206 -1.54 13.66 -10.14
CA ASP A 206 -1.13 12.46 -10.86
C ASP A 206 -2.08 12.10 -12.02
N GLY A 207 -3.08 12.94 -12.28
CA GLY A 207 -4.03 12.72 -13.35
C GLY A 207 -5.27 13.61 -13.30
N VAL A 208 -6.31 13.14 -13.96
CA VAL A 208 -7.67 13.73 -14.01
C VAL A 208 -8.68 12.63 -13.68
N VAL A 209 -9.68 12.94 -12.87
CA VAL A 209 -10.82 12.06 -12.66
C VAL A 209 -12.00 12.54 -13.48
N VAL A 210 -12.54 11.68 -14.32
CA VAL A 210 -13.74 11.95 -15.13
C VAL A 210 -14.91 11.17 -14.53
N LYS A 211 -16.00 11.85 -14.25
CA LYS A 211 -17.21 11.28 -13.61
C LYS A 211 -18.45 11.62 -14.42
N VAL A 212 -19.41 10.69 -14.50
CA VAL A 212 -20.76 10.99 -14.99
C VAL A 212 -21.41 11.96 -14.00
N ASN A 213 -22.01 13.05 -14.49
CA ASN A 213 -22.48 14.14 -13.63
C ASN A 213 -23.73 13.76 -12.81
N SER A 214 -24.72 13.12 -13.41
CA SER A 214 -25.99 12.78 -12.75
C SER A 214 -25.86 11.58 -11.82
N PHE A 215 -26.25 11.71 -10.55
CA PHE A 215 -26.24 10.60 -9.58
C PHE A 215 -27.19 9.46 -9.98
N ALA A 216 -28.33 9.77 -10.58
CA ALA A 216 -29.24 8.75 -11.10
C ALA A 216 -28.59 7.93 -12.24
N GLN A 217 -27.79 8.57 -13.09
CA GLN A 217 -27.02 7.88 -14.13
C GLN A 217 -25.83 7.09 -13.55
N GLN A 218 -25.18 7.59 -12.50
CA GLN A 218 -24.13 6.85 -11.77
C GLN A 218 -24.70 5.56 -11.15
N GLU A 219 -25.86 5.65 -10.50
CA GLU A 219 -26.56 4.50 -9.92
C GLU A 219 -26.94 3.47 -11.00
N ALA A 220 -27.43 3.92 -12.16
CA ALA A 220 -27.77 3.05 -13.29
C ALA A 220 -26.55 2.29 -13.86
N MET A 221 -25.38 2.92 -13.93
CA MET A 221 -24.12 2.26 -14.36
C MET A 221 -23.57 1.32 -13.30
N GLY A 222 -23.79 1.62 -12.02
CA GLY A 222 -23.40 0.80 -10.88
C GLY A 222 -21.89 0.69 -10.67
N TYR A 223 -21.49 -0.42 -10.04
CA TYR A 223 -20.12 -0.67 -9.59
C TYR A 223 -19.63 -2.03 -10.09
N THR A 224 -18.31 -2.17 -10.23
CA THR A 224 -17.62 -3.46 -10.25
C THR A 224 -17.29 -3.88 -8.81
N ALA A 225 -16.70 -5.06 -8.62
CA ALA A 225 -16.20 -5.49 -7.30
C ALA A 225 -15.14 -4.54 -6.70
N ARG A 226 -14.52 -3.66 -7.51
CA ARG A 226 -13.38 -2.82 -7.09
C ARG A 226 -13.57 -1.32 -7.30
N ALA A 227 -14.42 -0.91 -8.25
CA ALA A 227 -14.50 0.49 -8.66
C ALA A 227 -15.89 0.85 -9.24
N PRO A 228 -16.29 2.13 -9.20
CA PRO A 228 -17.46 2.63 -9.91
C PRO A 228 -17.26 2.53 -11.42
N ARG A 229 -18.30 2.14 -12.17
CA ARG A 229 -18.30 2.10 -13.64
C ARG A 229 -18.44 3.49 -14.25
N TRP A 230 -19.03 4.42 -13.50
CA TRP A 230 -19.34 5.79 -13.89
C TRP A 230 -18.19 6.79 -13.68
N ALA A 231 -17.03 6.32 -13.21
CA ALA A 231 -15.85 7.16 -13.03
C ALA A 231 -14.59 6.46 -13.51
N ILE A 232 -13.66 7.25 -14.04
CA ILE A 232 -12.33 6.80 -14.44
C ILE A 232 -11.29 7.82 -14.00
N ALA A 233 -10.14 7.34 -13.54
CA ALA A 233 -8.97 8.16 -13.26
C ALA A 233 -7.97 8.02 -14.42
N PHE A 234 -7.89 9.04 -15.26
CA PHE A 234 -6.88 9.15 -16.29
C PHE A 234 -5.56 9.57 -15.66
N LYS A 235 -4.58 8.67 -15.65
CA LYS A 235 -3.24 8.91 -15.13
C LYS A 235 -2.38 9.63 -16.14
N PHE A 236 -1.67 10.66 -15.68
CA PHE A 236 -0.67 11.30 -16.55
C PHE A 236 0.49 10.35 -16.83
N PRO A 237 1.13 10.50 -18.01
CA PRO A 237 2.36 9.78 -18.28
C PRO A 237 3.36 10.01 -17.13
N PRO A 238 3.98 8.96 -16.62
CA PRO A 238 4.98 9.09 -15.57
C PRO A 238 6.18 9.89 -16.10
N GLU A 239 6.75 10.71 -15.20
CA GLU A 239 7.97 11.46 -15.53
C GLU A 239 9.13 10.48 -15.76
N GLU A 240 9.82 10.64 -16.87
CA GLU A 240 11.01 9.86 -17.24
C GLU A 240 12.27 10.72 -17.10
N LYS A 241 13.30 10.18 -16.48
CA LYS A 241 14.62 10.80 -16.34
C LYS A 241 15.70 9.80 -16.73
N THR A 242 16.84 10.32 -17.10
CA THR A 242 18.02 9.50 -17.37
C THR A 242 19.03 9.61 -16.24
N THR A 243 19.67 8.49 -15.91
CA THR A 243 20.73 8.43 -14.90
C THR A 243 21.73 7.33 -15.24
N LEU A 244 22.92 7.39 -14.64
CA LEU A 244 23.96 6.38 -14.85
C LEU A 244 23.72 5.16 -13.95
N LEU A 245 23.67 3.97 -14.56
CA LEU A 245 23.63 2.69 -13.85
C LEU A 245 25.04 2.32 -13.37
N ARG A 246 25.25 2.37 -12.07
CA ARG A 246 26.58 2.12 -11.44
C ARG A 246 26.84 0.65 -11.25
N ASP A 247 25.81 -0.11 -10.85
CA ASP A 247 25.93 -1.55 -10.58
C ASP A 247 24.55 -2.22 -10.68
N ILE A 248 24.55 -3.56 -10.77
CA ILE A 248 23.35 -4.39 -10.61
C ILE A 248 23.62 -5.37 -9.47
N THR A 249 23.08 -5.06 -8.30
CA THR A 249 23.16 -5.90 -7.11
C THR A 249 22.06 -6.94 -7.08
N VAL A 250 22.18 -7.98 -6.25
CA VAL A 250 21.16 -9.02 -6.11
C VAL A 250 20.68 -9.12 -4.67
N GLN A 251 19.39 -8.91 -4.46
CA GLN A 251 18.72 -9.13 -3.19
C GLN A 251 18.16 -10.54 -3.10
N VAL A 252 18.20 -11.13 -1.91
CA VAL A 252 17.65 -12.45 -1.61
C VAL A 252 16.43 -12.27 -0.72
N GLY A 253 15.25 -12.55 -1.26
CA GLY A 253 13.99 -12.47 -0.51
C GLY A 253 13.74 -13.69 0.39
N ARG A 254 12.71 -13.61 1.23
CA ARG A 254 12.32 -14.64 2.22
C ARG A 254 12.14 -16.07 1.67
N THR A 255 11.75 -16.19 0.41
CA THR A 255 11.57 -17.48 -0.29
C THR A 255 12.80 -17.93 -1.06
N GLY A 256 13.95 -17.30 -0.81
CA GLY A 256 15.18 -17.51 -1.55
C GLY A 256 15.21 -16.87 -2.93
N LYS A 257 14.16 -16.19 -3.39
CA LYS A 257 14.13 -15.52 -4.70
C LYS A 257 15.24 -14.49 -4.79
N LEU A 258 16.03 -14.57 -5.86
CA LEU A 258 17.05 -13.59 -6.20
C LEU A 258 16.43 -12.51 -7.11
N THR A 259 16.50 -11.27 -6.66
CA THR A 259 15.96 -10.13 -7.40
C THR A 259 17.09 -9.16 -7.75
N PRO A 260 17.39 -8.94 -9.04
CA PRO A 260 18.37 -7.94 -9.44
C PRO A 260 17.82 -6.53 -9.21
N VAL A 261 18.68 -5.66 -8.69
CA VAL A 261 18.38 -4.27 -8.34
C VAL A 261 19.43 -3.36 -9.01
N ALA A 262 18.97 -2.39 -9.77
CA ALA A 262 19.79 -1.35 -10.33
C ALA A 262 20.24 -0.37 -9.24
N GLU A 263 21.52 -0.17 -9.09
CA GLU A 263 22.16 0.87 -8.27
C GLU A 263 22.57 2.01 -9.21
N MET A 264 22.00 3.20 -9.01
CA MET A 264 22.11 4.31 -9.96
C MET A 264 22.60 5.58 -9.29
N ASP A 265 23.13 6.51 -10.08
CA ASP A 265 23.32 7.88 -9.57
C ASP A 265 21.97 8.45 -9.16
N PRO A 266 21.88 9.13 -8.00
CA PRO A 266 20.63 9.70 -7.53
C PRO A 266 20.05 10.67 -8.55
N VAL A 267 18.78 10.48 -8.92
CA VAL A 267 18.04 11.33 -9.86
C VAL A 267 16.67 11.67 -9.32
N LEU A 268 16.25 12.92 -9.50
CA LEU A 268 14.93 13.38 -9.07
C LEU A 268 13.89 12.96 -10.11
N VAL A 269 12.93 12.11 -9.72
CA VAL A 269 11.82 11.64 -10.57
C VAL A 269 10.52 11.81 -9.81
N ALA A 270 9.57 12.53 -10.38
CA ALA A 270 8.26 12.79 -9.77
C ALA A 270 8.39 13.16 -8.27
N GLY A 271 9.16 14.22 -7.99
CA GLY A 271 9.32 14.81 -6.65
C GLY A 271 10.09 13.98 -5.63
N SER A 272 10.71 12.85 -5.99
CA SER A 272 11.58 12.10 -5.07
C SER A 272 12.87 11.63 -5.71
N THR A 273 13.93 11.56 -4.91
CA THR A 273 15.24 11.07 -5.35
C THR A 273 15.22 9.55 -5.45
N VAL A 274 15.52 9.04 -6.64
CA VAL A 274 15.61 7.62 -6.96
C VAL A 274 17.09 7.29 -7.19
N ALA A 275 17.63 6.34 -6.41
CA ALA A 275 18.98 5.79 -6.57
C ALA A 275 18.97 4.28 -6.80
N ARG A 276 17.81 3.62 -6.56
CA ARG A 276 17.66 2.18 -6.71
C ARG A 276 16.34 1.85 -7.40
N ALA A 277 16.34 0.84 -8.26
CA ALA A 277 15.13 0.33 -8.91
C ALA A 277 15.20 -1.18 -9.11
N THR A 278 14.06 -1.86 -8.98
CA THR A 278 14.00 -3.29 -9.28
C THR A 278 14.15 -3.57 -10.77
N LEU A 279 14.87 -4.64 -11.10
CA LEU A 279 14.96 -5.20 -12.43
C LEU A 279 14.20 -6.53 -12.55
N HIS A 280 13.42 -6.89 -11.52
CA HIS A 280 12.51 -8.03 -11.42
C HIS A 280 13.18 -9.41 -11.47
N ASN A 281 13.83 -9.80 -12.55
CA ASN A 281 14.52 -11.08 -12.76
C ASN A 281 15.56 -10.98 -13.89
N GLU A 282 16.34 -12.05 -14.11
CA GLU A 282 17.37 -12.10 -15.17
C GLU A 282 16.76 -11.89 -16.57
N ASP A 283 15.61 -12.53 -16.85
CA ASP A 283 14.98 -12.44 -18.18
C ASP A 283 14.61 -10.99 -18.52
N GLU A 284 14.15 -10.21 -17.53
CA GLU A 284 13.85 -8.78 -17.71
C GLU A 284 15.12 -7.94 -17.95
N VAL A 285 16.22 -8.23 -17.23
CA VAL A 285 17.51 -7.55 -17.48
C VAL A 285 17.98 -7.81 -18.90
N LEU A 286 17.90 -9.07 -19.34
CA LEU A 286 18.29 -9.47 -20.70
C LEU A 286 17.35 -8.89 -21.76
N ARG A 287 16.03 -8.91 -21.54
CA ARG A 287 15.03 -8.35 -22.44
C ARG A 287 15.22 -6.85 -22.63
N LYS A 288 15.50 -6.13 -21.56
CA LYS A 288 15.78 -4.68 -21.58
C LYS A 288 17.19 -4.38 -22.07
N ASP A 289 18.07 -5.38 -22.17
CA ASP A 289 19.50 -5.27 -22.49
C ASP A 289 20.21 -4.19 -21.68
N VAL A 290 19.94 -4.14 -20.38
CA VAL A 290 20.55 -3.18 -19.45
C VAL A 290 21.90 -3.71 -18.98
N ARG A 291 22.94 -2.85 -19.00
CA ARG A 291 24.32 -3.19 -18.62
C ARG A 291 24.90 -2.19 -17.64
N VAL A 292 25.78 -2.63 -16.77
CA VAL A 292 26.51 -1.73 -15.87
C VAL A 292 27.29 -0.70 -16.69
N GLY A 293 27.19 0.57 -16.32
CA GLY A 293 27.76 1.69 -17.06
C GLY A 293 26.82 2.34 -18.09
N ASP A 294 25.64 1.76 -18.36
CA ASP A 294 24.65 2.39 -19.23
C ASP A 294 24.08 3.66 -18.59
N THR A 295 23.77 4.64 -19.41
CA THR A 295 22.76 5.65 -19.08
C THR A 295 21.39 5.01 -19.27
N VAL A 296 20.61 4.90 -18.19
CA VAL A 296 19.29 4.24 -18.20
C VAL A 296 18.17 5.25 -18.05
N ILE A 297 17.01 4.94 -18.63
CA ILE A 297 15.77 5.70 -18.46
C ILE A 297 15.05 5.13 -17.26
N VAL A 298 14.69 5.98 -16.31
CA VAL A 298 14.01 5.64 -15.06
C VAL A 298 12.70 6.38 -14.96
N ARG A 299 11.66 5.70 -14.54
CA ARG A 299 10.36 6.30 -14.16
C ARG A 299 9.85 5.69 -12.87
N LYS A 300 8.73 6.22 -12.37
CA LYS A 300 7.97 5.60 -11.29
C LYS A 300 6.68 5.00 -11.84
N ALA A 301 6.53 3.69 -11.77
CA ALA A 301 5.29 3.02 -12.11
C ALA A 301 4.20 3.40 -11.10
N GLY A 302 3.07 3.94 -11.60
CA GLY A 302 1.98 4.43 -10.73
C GLY A 302 2.40 5.53 -9.75
N ASP A 303 3.40 6.32 -10.10
CA ASP A 303 4.04 7.37 -9.28
C ASP A 303 4.63 6.88 -7.93
N VAL A 304 4.79 5.57 -7.74
CA VAL A 304 5.25 4.97 -6.48
C VAL A 304 6.53 4.15 -6.64
N ILE A 305 6.55 3.17 -7.57
CA ILE A 305 7.63 2.18 -7.66
C ILE A 305 8.62 2.58 -8.74
N PRO A 306 9.92 2.83 -8.40
CA PRO A 306 10.95 3.09 -9.40
C PRO A 306 11.18 1.87 -10.28
N GLU A 307 11.21 2.07 -11.60
CA GLU A 307 11.58 1.06 -12.58
C GLU A 307 12.54 1.61 -13.64
N VAL A 308 13.42 0.75 -14.10
CA VAL A 308 14.28 1.01 -15.25
C VAL A 308 13.56 0.54 -16.51
N LEU A 309 13.34 1.44 -17.47
CA LEU A 309 12.72 1.11 -18.76
C LEU A 309 13.70 0.44 -19.71
N GLY A 310 14.92 0.94 -19.79
CA GLY A 310 15.98 0.45 -20.64
C GLY A 310 17.14 1.42 -20.76
N PRO A 311 18.17 1.09 -21.54
CA PRO A 311 19.33 1.94 -21.77
C PRO A 311 19.08 2.98 -22.88
N VAL A 312 19.79 4.10 -22.77
CA VAL A 312 19.97 5.05 -23.87
C VAL A 312 21.11 4.53 -24.74
N LEU A 313 20.81 3.72 -25.74
CA LEU A 313 21.81 3.00 -26.54
C LEU A 313 22.88 3.90 -27.16
N ALA A 314 22.52 5.14 -27.52
CA ALA A 314 23.47 6.11 -28.08
C ALA A 314 24.57 6.56 -27.09
N LEU A 315 24.34 6.36 -25.77
CA LEU A 315 25.28 6.72 -24.70
C LEU A 315 25.97 5.51 -24.08
N ARG A 316 25.76 4.31 -24.62
CA ARG A 316 26.34 3.07 -24.09
C ARG A 316 27.86 3.07 -24.23
N PRO A 317 28.62 2.79 -23.16
CA PRO A 317 30.06 2.56 -23.26
C PRO A 317 30.38 1.36 -24.16
N ALA A 318 31.46 1.45 -24.94
CA ALA A 318 31.87 0.40 -25.87
C ALA A 318 32.28 -0.92 -25.18
N ASP A 319 32.67 -0.84 -23.92
CA ASP A 319 33.12 -1.93 -23.05
C ASP A 319 32.03 -2.46 -22.11
N ALA A 320 30.78 -1.99 -22.26
CA ALA A 320 29.66 -2.44 -21.45
C ALA A 320 29.39 -3.94 -21.64
N VAL A 321 29.54 -4.72 -20.55
CA VAL A 321 29.38 -6.17 -20.55
C VAL A 321 27.95 -6.54 -20.12
N ARG A 322 27.41 -7.61 -20.74
CA ARG A 322 26.12 -8.18 -20.31
C ARG A 322 26.19 -8.66 -18.88
N TRP A 323 25.17 -8.33 -18.12
CA TRP A 323 25.02 -8.82 -16.76
C TRP A 323 24.40 -10.23 -16.76
N GLU A 324 24.87 -11.07 -15.83
CA GLU A 324 24.34 -12.41 -15.63
C GLU A 324 24.01 -12.62 -14.15
N MET A 325 22.93 -13.36 -13.89
CA MET A 325 22.57 -13.74 -12.52
C MET A 325 23.66 -14.60 -11.88
N PRO A 326 24.14 -14.26 -10.66
CA PRO A 326 25.09 -15.11 -9.95
C PRO A 326 24.52 -16.53 -9.76
N ARG A 327 25.37 -17.54 -9.94
CA ARG A 327 25.02 -18.97 -9.75
C ARG A 327 25.23 -19.41 -8.29
N THR A 328 25.71 -18.51 -7.44
CA THR A 328 25.82 -18.67 -5.99
C THR A 328 25.10 -17.55 -5.27
N CYS A 329 24.49 -17.86 -4.14
CA CYS A 329 23.76 -16.90 -3.33
C CYS A 329 24.73 -15.85 -2.76
N PRO A 330 24.49 -14.55 -2.95
CA PRO A 330 25.38 -13.51 -2.43
C PRO A 330 25.41 -13.43 -0.89
N SER A 331 24.41 -13.99 -0.21
CA SER A 331 24.32 -13.99 1.25
C SER A 331 25.01 -15.18 1.93
N CYS A 332 24.84 -16.40 1.37
CA CYS A 332 25.33 -17.62 2.03
C CYS A 332 26.29 -18.46 1.19
N GLY A 333 26.59 -18.07 -0.06
CA GLY A 333 27.47 -18.80 -0.98
C GLY A 333 26.90 -20.13 -1.54
N SER A 334 25.71 -20.54 -1.10
CA SER A 334 25.10 -21.79 -1.57
C SER A 334 24.70 -21.70 -3.04
N PRO A 335 24.57 -22.83 -3.75
CA PRO A 335 24.10 -22.86 -5.13
C PRO A 335 22.73 -22.22 -5.30
N VAL A 336 22.55 -21.56 -6.44
CA VAL A 336 21.27 -20.97 -6.85
C VAL A 336 20.72 -21.80 -7.98
N ILE A 337 19.43 -22.13 -7.91
CA ILE A 337 18.74 -22.91 -8.95
C ILE A 337 17.62 -22.07 -9.59
N ARG A 338 17.29 -22.43 -10.84
CA ARG A 338 16.08 -21.99 -11.52
C ARG A 338 15.30 -23.25 -11.88
N GLU A 339 14.08 -23.39 -11.36
CA GLU A 339 13.22 -24.52 -11.67
C GLU A 339 12.74 -24.43 -13.13
N GLU A 340 12.50 -25.56 -13.77
CA GLU A 340 11.99 -25.60 -15.13
C GLU A 340 10.62 -24.93 -15.21
N GLY A 341 10.47 -23.98 -16.16
CA GLY A 341 9.24 -23.18 -16.31
C GLY A 341 9.12 -21.99 -15.36
N GLU A 342 10.08 -21.77 -14.45
CA GLU A 342 10.12 -20.54 -13.62
C GLU A 342 11.13 -19.53 -14.18
N VAL A 343 10.82 -18.23 -13.99
CA VAL A 343 11.71 -17.11 -14.38
C VAL A 343 12.66 -16.71 -13.25
N ASP A 344 12.39 -17.15 -12.02
CA ASP A 344 13.09 -16.74 -10.82
C ASP A 344 14.21 -17.71 -10.44
N PHE A 345 15.39 -17.17 -10.16
CA PHE A 345 16.47 -17.89 -9.48
C PHE A 345 16.24 -17.89 -7.98
N ARG A 346 16.62 -19.00 -7.31
CA ARG A 346 16.43 -19.17 -5.87
C ARG A 346 17.62 -19.78 -5.18
N CYS A 347 17.96 -19.20 -4.03
CA CYS A 347 18.83 -19.86 -3.05
C CYS A 347 18.04 -20.96 -2.35
N ILE A 348 18.57 -22.19 -2.39
CA ILE A 348 17.93 -23.38 -1.80
C ILE A 348 18.36 -23.66 -0.36
N SER A 349 19.32 -22.89 0.17
CA SER A 349 19.81 -23.09 1.53
C SER A 349 18.77 -22.65 2.56
N ILE A 350 18.41 -23.57 3.46
CA ILE A 350 17.53 -23.29 4.60
C ILE A 350 18.21 -22.38 5.63
N ASP A 351 19.55 -22.44 5.71
CA ASP A 351 20.35 -21.66 6.65
C ASP A 351 20.83 -20.32 6.07
N CYS A 352 20.21 -19.87 4.97
CA CYS A 352 20.57 -18.60 4.36
C CYS A 352 20.21 -17.41 5.28
N PRO A 353 21.18 -16.61 5.76
CA PRO A 353 20.91 -15.50 6.68
C PRO A 353 19.91 -14.47 6.15
N ALA A 354 19.98 -14.16 4.84
CA ALA A 354 19.03 -13.23 4.22
C ALA A 354 17.59 -13.76 4.25
N GLN A 355 17.41 -15.07 4.05
CA GLN A 355 16.07 -15.67 4.15
C GLN A 355 15.56 -15.70 5.59
N ALA A 356 16.44 -15.95 6.56
CA ALA A 356 16.09 -15.95 7.97
C ALA A 356 15.61 -14.55 8.41
N LEU A 357 16.36 -13.50 8.09
CA LEU A 357 15.98 -12.11 8.39
C LEU A 357 14.62 -11.75 7.77
N GLU A 358 14.43 -12.03 6.49
CA GLU A 358 13.20 -11.73 5.78
C GLU A 358 11.98 -12.51 6.33
N ARG A 359 12.15 -13.75 6.80
CA ARG A 359 11.09 -14.51 7.47
C ARG A 359 10.70 -13.88 8.80
N LEU A 360 11.68 -13.41 9.57
CA LEU A 360 11.45 -12.73 10.85
C LEU A 360 10.72 -11.41 10.65
N LEU A 361 11.16 -10.59 9.69
CA LEU A 361 10.48 -9.34 9.33
C LEU A 361 9.05 -9.57 8.84
N HIS A 362 8.84 -10.60 8.03
CA HIS A 362 7.51 -10.96 7.55
C HIS A 362 6.57 -11.35 8.71
N TRP A 363 7.06 -12.18 9.65
CA TRP A 363 6.29 -12.57 10.83
C TRP A 363 5.85 -11.36 11.64
N ALA A 364 6.76 -10.41 11.90
CA ALA A 364 6.47 -9.19 12.66
C ALA A 364 5.62 -8.17 11.90
N SER A 365 5.46 -8.33 10.57
CA SER A 365 4.80 -7.34 9.71
C SER A 365 3.33 -7.12 10.06
N ARG A 366 2.80 -5.94 9.68
CA ARG A 366 1.40 -5.53 9.89
C ARG A 366 0.38 -6.51 9.30
N GLY A 367 0.71 -7.18 8.19
CA GLY A 367 -0.16 -8.18 7.56
C GLY A 367 -0.19 -9.53 8.28
N ALA A 368 0.87 -9.85 9.03
CA ALA A 368 1.01 -11.08 9.81
C ALA A 368 0.72 -10.82 11.30
N MET A 369 1.70 -10.96 12.18
CA MET A 369 1.48 -10.87 13.63
C MET A 369 1.43 -9.43 14.16
N ASP A 370 1.79 -8.43 13.34
CA ASP A 370 1.68 -6.99 13.64
C ASP A 370 2.36 -6.60 14.97
N ILE A 371 3.64 -6.96 15.08
CA ILE A 371 4.45 -6.62 16.25
C ILE A 371 4.98 -5.19 16.07
N ASP A 372 4.23 -4.21 16.59
CA ASP A 372 4.56 -2.79 16.42
C ASP A 372 5.93 -2.46 17.00
N GLY A 373 6.71 -1.72 16.22
CA GLY A 373 8.07 -1.33 16.57
C GLY A 373 9.16 -2.36 16.23
N MET A 374 8.82 -3.58 15.83
CA MET A 374 9.79 -4.63 15.44
C MET A 374 10.19 -4.48 13.97
N GLY A 375 10.80 -3.35 13.64
CA GLY A 375 11.28 -3.03 12.28
C GLY A 375 12.66 -3.63 11.97
N GLU A 376 13.10 -3.45 10.70
CA GLU A 376 14.32 -4.03 10.14
C GLU A 376 15.56 -3.77 11.00
N GLU A 377 15.74 -2.55 11.50
CA GLU A 377 16.90 -2.17 12.32
C GLU A 377 17.00 -3.03 13.60
N ILE A 378 15.90 -3.19 14.33
CA ILE A 378 15.87 -3.96 15.57
C ILE A 378 16.00 -5.45 15.29
N VAL A 379 15.28 -5.97 14.32
CA VAL A 379 15.32 -7.39 13.94
C VAL A 379 16.73 -7.78 13.48
N SER A 380 17.40 -6.96 12.66
CA SER A 380 18.77 -7.20 12.23
C SER A 380 19.75 -7.28 13.42
N ARG A 381 19.63 -6.38 14.40
CA ARG A 381 20.46 -6.41 15.61
C ARG A 381 20.22 -7.65 16.48
N LEU A 382 18.96 -8.08 16.58
CA LEU A 382 18.61 -9.29 17.32
C LEU A 382 19.12 -10.56 16.62
N VAL A 383 19.10 -10.60 15.29
CA VAL A 383 19.68 -11.69 14.49
C VAL A 383 21.22 -11.69 14.62
N GLU A 384 21.87 -10.55 14.46
CA GLU A 384 23.32 -10.40 14.61
C GLU A 384 23.83 -10.84 16.00
N SER A 385 23.04 -10.56 17.04
CA SER A 385 23.33 -10.99 18.41
C SER A 385 22.95 -12.43 18.74
N GLY A 386 22.37 -13.17 17.77
CA GLY A 386 21.92 -14.56 17.95
C GLY A 386 20.70 -14.74 18.84
N ARG A 387 19.97 -13.66 19.15
CA ARG A 387 18.72 -13.69 19.96
C ARG A 387 17.49 -14.07 19.16
N LEU A 388 17.50 -13.82 17.87
CA LEU A 388 16.46 -14.26 16.93
C LEU A 388 17.09 -15.17 15.88
N THR A 389 16.71 -16.42 15.86
CA THR A 389 17.07 -17.41 14.84
C THR A 389 15.86 -17.84 14.02
N ASP A 390 14.68 -17.88 14.65
CA ASP A 390 13.41 -18.10 13.98
C ASP A 390 12.24 -17.35 14.66
N VAL A 391 11.05 -17.48 14.09
CA VAL A 391 9.87 -16.70 14.51
C VAL A 391 9.36 -17.03 15.93
N ALA A 392 9.67 -18.21 16.47
CA ALA A 392 9.27 -18.56 17.83
C ALA A 392 10.13 -17.85 18.90
N ASP A 393 11.32 -17.38 18.52
CA ASP A 393 12.22 -16.70 19.44
C ASP A 393 11.70 -15.31 19.84
N TYR A 394 10.84 -14.66 19.05
CA TYR A 394 10.17 -13.41 19.45
C TYR A 394 9.50 -13.55 20.82
N TYR A 395 8.88 -14.68 21.07
CA TYR A 395 8.09 -14.96 22.27
C TYR A 395 8.93 -15.40 23.49
N THR A 396 10.27 -15.34 23.36
CA THR A 396 11.22 -15.54 24.44
C THR A 396 11.90 -14.27 24.90
N LEU A 397 11.80 -13.20 24.11
CA LEU A 397 12.44 -11.92 24.39
C LEU A 397 11.82 -11.26 25.61
N ASP A 398 12.65 -10.79 26.55
CA ASP A 398 12.24 -10.06 27.72
C ASP A 398 12.67 -8.57 27.68
N GLU A 399 12.11 -7.78 28.60
CA GLU A 399 12.37 -6.34 28.68
C GLU A 399 13.86 -6.04 28.95
N VAL A 400 14.52 -6.85 29.77
CA VAL A 400 15.92 -6.63 30.16
C VAL A 400 16.83 -6.87 28.96
N GLU A 401 16.66 -8.01 28.29
CA GLU A 401 17.43 -8.36 27.10
C GLU A 401 17.26 -7.34 25.97
N LEU A 402 16.01 -6.96 25.67
CA LEU A 402 15.73 -5.96 24.65
C LEU A 402 16.31 -4.60 25.00
N SER A 403 16.25 -4.17 26.27
CA SER A 403 16.77 -2.87 26.68
C SER A 403 18.27 -2.71 26.46
N LEU A 404 19.01 -3.82 26.45
CA LEU A 404 20.46 -3.90 26.30
C LEU A 404 20.93 -4.04 24.85
N VAL A 405 20.01 -4.21 23.89
CA VAL A 405 20.37 -4.33 22.47
C VAL A 405 21.13 -3.10 22.00
N ASP A 406 22.34 -3.32 21.47
CA ASP A 406 23.17 -2.26 20.88
C ASP A 406 22.61 -1.88 19.50
N MET A 407 22.27 -0.60 19.34
CA MET A 407 21.73 -0.08 18.09
C MET A 407 22.79 0.23 17.03
N GLY A 408 24.07 -0.09 17.31
CA GLY A 408 25.19 0.14 16.38
C GLY A 408 25.49 1.62 16.13
N ARG A 409 25.05 2.47 17.04
CA ARG A 409 25.31 3.93 17.04
C ARG A 409 25.92 4.34 18.37
N VAL A 410 26.65 5.44 18.35
CA VAL A 410 27.21 6.04 19.57
C VAL A 410 26.61 7.40 19.83
N ASN A 411 26.50 7.78 21.10
CA ASN A 411 26.13 9.12 21.52
C ASN A 411 27.26 10.13 21.30
N LYS A 412 27.04 11.39 21.64
CA LYS A 412 28.06 12.46 21.50
C LYS A 412 29.30 12.24 22.36
N GLU A 413 29.18 11.42 23.39
CA GLU A 413 30.26 11.04 24.32
C GLU A 413 31.01 9.77 23.87
N GLY A 414 30.60 9.14 22.74
CA GLY A 414 31.24 7.92 22.21
C GLY A 414 30.72 6.62 22.85
N GLU A 415 29.63 6.68 23.66
CA GLU A 415 29.05 5.49 24.29
C GLU A 415 28.01 4.83 23.36
N PRO A 416 27.90 3.48 23.36
CA PRO A 416 26.91 2.76 22.55
C PRO A 416 25.49 3.17 22.91
N ILE A 417 24.69 3.52 21.91
CA ILE A 417 23.25 3.76 22.08
C ILE A 417 22.56 2.40 22.14
N ARG A 418 21.89 2.15 23.26
CA ARG A 418 21.06 0.95 23.48
C ARG A 418 19.61 1.25 23.22
N LEU A 419 18.82 0.21 22.94
CA LEU A 419 17.38 0.31 22.68
C LEU A 419 16.64 1.01 23.83
N GLY A 420 17.02 0.74 25.07
CA GLY A 420 16.49 1.34 26.28
C GLY A 420 15.16 0.73 26.77
N SER A 421 14.91 0.85 28.08
CA SER A 421 13.77 0.19 28.73
C SER A 421 12.41 0.63 28.23
N THR A 422 12.25 1.91 27.86
CA THR A 422 10.95 2.42 27.37
C THR A 422 10.53 1.76 26.06
N VAL A 423 11.47 1.58 25.12
CA VAL A 423 11.19 0.91 23.84
C VAL A 423 11.04 -0.59 24.06
N ALA A 424 11.92 -1.20 24.85
CA ALA A 424 11.89 -2.62 25.20
C ALA A 424 10.52 -3.02 25.79
N LYS A 425 9.99 -2.25 26.74
CA LYS A 425 8.67 -2.48 27.35
C LYS A 425 7.54 -2.43 26.33
N LYS A 426 7.58 -1.49 25.38
CA LYS A 426 6.57 -1.42 24.29
C LYS A 426 6.65 -2.62 23.36
N LEU A 427 7.86 -3.07 23.03
CA LEU A 427 8.07 -4.24 22.17
C LEU A 427 7.56 -5.52 22.83
N VAL A 428 7.86 -5.74 24.12
CA VAL A 428 7.33 -6.90 24.87
C VAL A 428 5.82 -6.89 24.87
N ALA A 429 5.19 -5.73 25.12
CA ALA A 429 3.73 -5.61 25.09
C ALA A 429 3.17 -5.93 23.69
N ALA A 430 3.79 -5.45 22.62
CA ALA A 430 3.38 -5.75 21.24
C ALA A 430 3.56 -7.24 20.88
N ILE A 431 4.65 -7.87 21.36
CA ILE A 431 4.87 -9.31 21.20
C ILE A 431 3.76 -10.09 21.93
N ASP A 432 3.43 -9.73 23.17
CA ASP A 432 2.40 -10.42 23.94
C ASP A 432 1.00 -10.24 23.31
N GLU A 433 0.67 -9.03 22.85
CA GLU A 433 -0.58 -8.76 22.12
C GLU A 433 -0.67 -9.61 20.84
N SER A 434 0.44 -9.82 20.14
CA SER A 434 0.47 -10.59 18.90
C SER A 434 0.06 -12.06 19.07
N ARG A 435 0.20 -12.63 20.29
CA ARG A 435 -0.17 -14.03 20.58
C ARG A 435 -1.64 -14.33 20.29
N ALA A 436 -2.51 -13.34 20.48
CA ALA A 436 -3.96 -13.47 20.29
C ALA A 436 -4.42 -13.10 18.86
N ARG A 437 -3.51 -12.88 17.92
CA ARG A 437 -3.89 -12.62 16.53
C ARG A 437 -4.58 -13.85 15.92
N PRO A 438 -5.59 -13.66 15.02
CA PRO A 438 -6.31 -14.76 14.38
C PRO A 438 -5.40 -15.79 13.71
N PHE A 439 -5.79 -17.05 13.70
CA PHE A 439 -5.00 -18.15 13.14
C PHE A 439 -4.61 -17.95 11.67
N ALA A 440 -5.49 -17.37 10.85
CA ALA A 440 -5.18 -17.01 9.46
C ALA A 440 -3.94 -16.11 9.35
N ARG A 441 -3.73 -15.18 10.30
CA ARG A 441 -2.56 -14.29 10.30
C ARG A 441 -1.28 -15.03 10.68
N ALA A 442 -1.36 -15.99 11.60
CA ALA A 442 -0.25 -16.86 11.92
C ALA A 442 0.14 -17.74 10.72
N LEU A 443 -0.84 -18.32 10.01
CA LEU A 443 -0.60 -19.07 8.76
C LEU A 443 0.09 -18.21 7.69
N PHE A 444 -0.39 -16.99 7.49
CA PHE A 444 0.27 -16.06 6.58
C PHE A 444 1.70 -15.73 7.04
N GLY A 445 1.88 -15.50 8.35
CA GLY A 445 3.17 -15.19 8.98
C GLY A 445 4.22 -16.30 8.84
N LEU A 446 3.81 -17.58 8.83
CA LEU A 446 4.71 -18.72 8.60
C LEU A 446 5.40 -18.67 7.24
N GLY A 447 4.88 -17.90 6.29
CA GLY A 447 5.52 -17.65 5.00
C GLY A 447 5.52 -18.87 4.08
N ILE A 448 4.51 -19.72 4.17
CA ILE A 448 4.33 -20.88 3.30
C ILE A 448 4.28 -20.41 1.84
N ARG A 449 5.04 -21.06 0.97
CA ARG A 449 5.11 -20.70 -0.46
C ARG A 449 3.72 -20.75 -1.09
N HIS A 450 3.36 -19.73 -1.87
CA HIS A 450 2.06 -19.53 -2.52
C HIS A 450 0.89 -19.23 -1.57
N VAL A 451 1.10 -19.17 -0.26
CA VAL A 451 0.08 -18.80 0.71
C VAL A 451 0.19 -17.30 1.00
N GLY A 452 -0.66 -16.53 0.32
CA GLY A 452 -0.90 -15.11 0.64
C GLY A 452 -2.01 -14.96 1.70
N LYS A 453 -2.35 -13.71 2.06
CA LYS A 453 -3.38 -13.41 3.06
C LYS A 453 -4.71 -14.12 2.75
N THR A 454 -5.24 -13.99 1.54
CA THR A 454 -6.51 -14.61 1.11
C THR A 454 -6.48 -16.14 1.23
N ILE A 455 -5.37 -16.77 0.79
CA ILE A 455 -5.24 -18.23 0.89
C ILE A 455 -5.14 -18.67 2.36
N ALA A 456 -4.44 -17.91 3.21
CA ALA A 456 -4.38 -18.22 4.64
C ALA A 456 -5.77 -18.12 5.30
N GLU A 457 -6.59 -17.15 4.91
CA GLU A 457 -7.98 -17.01 5.36
C GLU A 457 -8.85 -18.19 4.90
N LEU A 458 -8.73 -18.62 3.63
CA LEU A 458 -9.45 -19.79 3.12
C LEU A 458 -9.04 -21.09 3.84
N LEU A 459 -7.74 -21.26 4.09
CA LEU A 459 -7.23 -22.43 4.83
C LEU A 459 -7.72 -22.44 6.29
N ALA A 460 -7.70 -21.30 6.98
CA ALA A 460 -8.18 -21.20 8.36
C ALA A 460 -9.70 -21.39 8.46
N ALA A 461 -10.47 -20.93 7.46
CA ALA A 461 -11.91 -21.17 7.41
C ALA A 461 -12.27 -22.65 7.18
N ALA A 462 -11.48 -23.35 6.35
CA ALA A 462 -11.68 -24.79 6.09
C ALA A 462 -11.16 -25.68 7.24
N TYR A 463 -10.06 -25.27 7.88
CA TYR A 463 -9.38 -25.99 8.95
C TYR A 463 -9.12 -25.03 10.11
N PRO A 464 -9.99 -25.00 11.14
CA PRO A 464 -9.95 -23.96 12.18
C PRO A 464 -8.78 -24.11 13.16
N SER A 465 -7.92 -25.12 13.00
CA SER A 465 -6.71 -25.28 13.81
C SER A 465 -5.55 -25.84 13.01
N ILE A 466 -4.33 -25.58 13.51
CA ILE A 466 -3.10 -26.09 12.87
C ILE A 466 -3.07 -27.63 12.87
N GLU A 467 -3.61 -28.28 13.90
CA GLU A 467 -3.70 -29.74 13.99
C GLU A 467 -4.57 -30.29 12.87
N ALA A 468 -5.79 -29.75 12.71
CA ALA A 468 -6.70 -30.16 11.64
C ALA A 468 -6.05 -29.96 10.26
N LEU A 469 -5.34 -28.83 10.07
CA LEU A 469 -4.64 -28.54 8.83
C LEU A 469 -3.45 -29.48 8.60
N MET A 470 -2.75 -29.92 9.66
CA MET A 470 -1.66 -30.91 9.59
C MET A 470 -2.15 -32.33 9.28
N GLU A 471 -3.39 -32.68 9.60
CA GLU A 471 -3.99 -33.97 9.28
C GLU A 471 -4.51 -34.06 7.85
N ALA A 472 -4.81 -32.92 7.21
CA ALA A 472 -5.37 -32.86 5.88
C ALA A 472 -4.44 -33.50 4.82
N SER A 473 -5.02 -34.23 3.85
CA SER A 473 -4.29 -34.73 2.68
C SER A 473 -4.04 -33.62 1.64
N GLU A 474 -3.14 -33.87 0.69
CA GLU A 474 -2.90 -32.96 -0.44
C GLU A 474 -4.18 -32.78 -1.28
N GLU A 475 -4.96 -33.87 -1.44
CA GLU A 475 -6.23 -33.89 -2.15
C GLU A 475 -7.32 -33.04 -1.45
N ASP A 476 -7.44 -33.17 -0.11
CA ASP A 476 -8.39 -32.38 0.68
C ASP A 476 -8.09 -30.91 0.60
N LEU A 477 -6.79 -30.53 0.69
CA LEU A 477 -6.35 -29.15 0.54
C LEU A 477 -6.64 -28.60 -0.86
N ALA A 478 -6.47 -29.42 -1.90
CA ALA A 478 -6.74 -29.01 -3.28
C ALA A 478 -8.25 -28.91 -3.60
N ALA A 479 -9.11 -29.51 -2.78
CA ALA A 479 -10.57 -29.43 -2.91
C ALA A 479 -11.15 -28.11 -2.38
N ILE A 480 -10.37 -27.30 -1.63
CA ILE A 480 -10.80 -25.99 -1.16
C ILE A 480 -10.90 -25.03 -2.34
N ASP A 481 -12.05 -24.37 -2.51
CA ASP A 481 -12.23 -23.36 -3.56
C ASP A 481 -11.18 -22.23 -3.43
N GLY A 482 -10.49 -21.94 -4.52
CA GLY A 482 -9.37 -20.99 -4.54
C GLY A 482 -8.00 -21.56 -4.15
N VAL A 483 -7.90 -22.84 -3.73
CA VAL A 483 -6.65 -23.52 -3.42
C VAL A 483 -6.33 -24.55 -4.51
N GLY A 484 -5.49 -24.16 -5.47
CA GLY A 484 -5.09 -25.09 -6.55
C GLY A 484 -4.05 -26.12 -6.10
N PRO A 485 -3.79 -27.17 -6.92
CA PRO A 485 -2.87 -28.27 -6.57
C PRO A 485 -1.45 -27.80 -6.18
N LYS A 486 -0.93 -26.76 -6.81
CA LYS A 486 0.40 -26.18 -6.50
C LYS A 486 0.45 -25.59 -5.08
N ILE A 487 -0.63 -24.95 -4.64
CA ILE A 487 -0.76 -24.37 -3.29
C ILE A 487 -0.92 -25.49 -2.28
N ALA A 488 -1.83 -26.44 -2.54
CA ALA A 488 -2.09 -27.61 -1.70
C ALA A 488 -0.80 -28.37 -1.40
N ARG A 489 -0.02 -28.69 -2.43
CA ARG A 489 1.27 -29.34 -2.30
C ARG A 489 2.27 -28.54 -1.45
N SER A 490 2.32 -27.20 -1.61
CA SER A 490 3.20 -26.36 -0.81
C SER A 490 2.83 -26.38 0.67
N VAL A 491 1.55 -26.31 1.00
CA VAL A 491 1.05 -26.40 2.39
C VAL A 491 1.34 -27.78 2.96
N TYR A 492 0.98 -28.84 2.23
CA TYR A 492 1.18 -30.22 2.64
C TYR A 492 2.64 -30.54 2.99
N LEU A 493 3.58 -30.15 2.11
CA LEU A 493 5.01 -30.37 2.33
C LEU A 493 5.55 -29.53 3.50
N PHE A 494 5.14 -28.26 3.60
CA PHE A 494 5.57 -27.38 4.67
C PHE A 494 5.23 -27.92 6.06
N LEU A 495 3.99 -28.40 6.22
CA LEU A 495 3.48 -28.93 7.49
C LEU A 495 4.00 -30.33 7.85
N ARG A 496 4.77 -30.98 6.96
CA ARG A 496 5.42 -32.29 7.19
C ARG A 496 6.95 -32.20 7.22
N THR A 497 7.49 -31.00 7.04
CA THR A 497 8.92 -30.75 7.19
C THR A 497 9.25 -30.68 8.69
N PRO A 498 10.16 -31.53 9.23
CA PRO A 498 10.42 -31.63 10.67
C PRO A 498 10.77 -30.30 11.34
N ASP A 499 11.60 -29.48 10.70
CA ASP A 499 12.03 -28.19 11.24
C ASP A 499 10.85 -27.20 11.33
N ASN A 500 9.98 -27.17 10.33
CA ASN A 500 8.78 -26.34 10.36
C ASN A 500 7.81 -26.77 11.47
N VAL A 501 7.63 -28.09 11.61
CA VAL A 501 6.80 -28.65 12.69
C VAL A 501 7.37 -28.26 14.06
N ALA A 502 8.69 -28.34 14.24
CA ALA A 502 9.35 -27.93 15.48
C ALA A 502 9.12 -26.44 15.82
N VAL A 503 9.16 -25.57 14.79
CA VAL A 503 8.85 -24.13 14.99
C VAL A 503 7.39 -23.92 15.38
N ILE A 504 6.45 -24.59 14.69
CA ILE A 504 5.01 -24.53 15.00
C ILE A 504 4.74 -24.98 16.46
N GLU A 505 5.34 -26.09 16.88
CA GLU A 505 5.20 -26.58 18.26
C GLU A 505 5.77 -25.61 19.29
N ARG A 506 6.89 -24.94 18.99
CA ARG A 506 7.43 -23.90 19.89
C ARG A 506 6.50 -22.69 19.97
N LEU A 507 5.92 -22.23 18.84
CA LEU A 507 4.93 -21.14 18.82
C LEU A 507 3.72 -21.49 19.69
N ARG A 508 3.17 -22.70 19.56
CA ARG A 508 2.06 -23.19 20.41
C ARG A 508 2.42 -23.20 21.89
N LYS A 509 3.58 -23.74 22.24
CA LYS A 509 4.07 -23.76 23.65
C LYS A 509 4.27 -22.37 24.21
N ARG A 510 4.51 -21.36 23.36
CA ARG A 510 4.64 -19.95 23.72
C ARG A 510 3.31 -19.20 23.75
N GLY A 511 2.18 -19.89 23.50
CA GLY A 511 0.84 -19.33 23.60
C GLY A 511 0.40 -18.51 22.38
N VAL A 512 1.02 -18.71 21.23
CA VAL A 512 0.53 -18.12 19.98
C VAL A 512 -0.72 -18.86 19.53
N ALA A 513 -1.79 -18.13 19.19
CA ALA A 513 -3.04 -18.70 18.72
C ALA A 513 -2.83 -19.45 17.39
N MET A 514 -2.95 -20.77 17.43
CA MET A 514 -2.84 -21.66 16.26
C MET A 514 -4.18 -22.35 15.97
N ALA A 515 -5.25 -21.79 16.50
CA ALA A 515 -6.62 -22.17 16.23
C ALA A 515 -7.51 -20.94 16.40
N ASP A 516 -8.54 -20.84 15.62
CA ASP A 516 -9.62 -19.90 15.87
C ASP A 516 -10.61 -20.56 16.83
N GLU A 517 -11.12 -19.82 17.82
CA GLU A 517 -12.23 -20.30 18.64
C GLU A 517 -13.40 -20.60 17.70
N ALA A 518 -14.01 -21.77 17.87
CA ALA A 518 -15.21 -22.13 17.12
C ALA A 518 -16.25 -21.02 17.36
N GLY A 519 -16.46 -20.17 16.36
CA GLY A 519 -17.45 -19.10 16.44
C GLY A 519 -18.79 -19.68 16.88
N ASP A 520 -19.46 -18.98 17.79
CA ASP A 520 -20.78 -19.37 18.27
C ASP A 520 -21.69 -19.60 17.05
N PRO A 521 -22.31 -20.80 16.88
CA PRO A 521 -23.19 -21.08 15.75
C PRO A 521 -24.37 -20.06 15.61
N ALA A 522 -24.57 -19.21 16.62
CA ALA A 522 -25.60 -18.18 16.65
C ALA A 522 -25.28 -16.92 15.82
N GLU A 523 -24.05 -16.70 15.35
CA GLU A 523 -23.68 -15.55 14.49
C GLU A 523 -23.65 -15.86 12.99
N GLN A 524 -24.07 -17.03 12.55
CA GLN A 524 -24.27 -17.26 11.12
C GLN A 524 -25.45 -16.40 10.66
N LEU A 525 -25.16 -15.36 9.85
CA LEU A 525 -26.19 -14.62 9.14
C LEU A 525 -27.13 -15.62 8.43
N PRO A 526 -28.46 -15.41 8.50
CA PRO A 526 -29.40 -16.33 7.87
C PRO A 526 -29.05 -16.49 6.39
N GLN A 527 -28.86 -17.73 5.95
CA GLN A 527 -28.52 -18.06 4.56
C GLN A 527 -29.77 -17.85 3.66
N THR A 528 -30.18 -16.60 3.52
CA THR A 528 -31.37 -16.19 2.74
C THR A 528 -31.22 -16.44 1.23
N LEU A 529 -30.04 -16.82 0.78
CA LEU A 529 -29.69 -17.06 -0.62
C LEU A 529 -29.39 -18.53 -0.92
N GLU A 530 -29.59 -19.43 0.05
CA GLU A 530 -29.41 -20.87 -0.14
C GLU A 530 -30.32 -21.41 -1.24
N GLY A 531 -29.75 -22.14 -2.20
CA GLY A 531 -30.49 -22.70 -3.34
C GLY A 531 -30.65 -21.75 -4.53
N LEU A 532 -30.17 -20.51 -4.47
CA LEU A 532 -30.16 -19.58 -5.60
C LEU A 532 -28.83 -19.69 -6.36
N THR A 533 -28.92 -19.82 -7.68
CA THR A 533 -27.75 -19.79 -8.56
C THR A 533 -27.56 -18.36 -9.09
N PHE A 534 -26.44 -17.74 -8.78
CA PHE A 534 -26.06 -16.43 -9.30
C PHE A 534 -25.15 -16.59 -10.50
N VAL A 535 -25.52 -16.02 -11.63
CA VAL A 535 -24.65 -15.93 -12.81
C VAL A 535 -24.00 -14.55 -12.77
N LEU A 536 -22.71 -14.51 -12.48
CA LEU A 536 -21.90 -13.30 -12.63
C LEU A 536 -21.60 -13.10 -14.11
N THR A 537 -22.36 -12.23 -14.76
CA THR A 537 -22.11 -11.80 -16.14
C THR A 537 -21.25 -10.54 -16.11
N GLY A 538 -20.01 -10.65 -16.54
CA GLY A 538 -19.10 -9.53 -16.73
C GLY A 538 -17.66 -9.90 -16.39
N SER A 539 -16.85 -10.02 -17.43
CA SER A 539 -15.38 -10.04 -17.39
C SER A 539 -14.86 -8.62 -17.15
#